data_06937facba6a2cf3823e45229500303b
#
_entry.id   06937facba6a2cf3823e45229500303b
#
_cell.length_a   1.000
_cell.length_b   1.000
_cell.length_c   1.000
_cell.angle_alpha   90.00
_cell.angle_beta   90.00
_cell.angle_gamma   90.00
#
_symmetry.space_group_name_H-M   'P 1'
#
loop_
_entity.id
_entity.type
_entity.pdbx_description
1 polymer ?
#
loop_
_entity_poly.entity_id
_entity_poly.type
_entity_poly.pdbx_seq_one_letter_code
_entity_poly.pdbx_strand_id
1 'polypeptide(L)'
;MKSKKSILKVIVFLFVAAILVITAGMAVKLLKEDYAEERTFNDIQKVVERSDDDILSKLKKRNSDVIGYLEIPDTTISYPVMQSKNNPDFYLNHDIDRNYSFYGTPYLSAYCDLEKSDNLIIYGHNINGGRMFGALTQYKDEGFYQKHKKIYFTIREKSKYEIFAVISVNKYEFPYWKFVMARDENDYDEFVDKVKQYSLYDMGIIPKYGRK
;
A
#
# COMPACT_ATOMS: atom_id res chain seq x y z
N MET A 1 -27.77 -54.92 -4.27
CA MET A 1 -26.75 -54.06 -4.95
C MET A 1 -27.27 -52.69 -5.42
N LYS A 2 -28.52 -52.56 -5.88
CA LYS A 2 -29.12 -51.27 -6.32
C LYS A 2 -29.19 -50.21 -5.19
N SER A 3 -29.46 -50.59 -3.93
CA SER A 3 -29.62 -49.70 -2.77
C SER A 3 -28.33 -48.94 -2.40
N LYS A 4 -27.19 -49.63 -2.38
CA LYS A 4 -25.88 -49.00 -2.04
C LYS A 4 -25.44 -47.92 -3.06
N LYS A 5 -25.70 -48.15 -4.36
CA LYS A 5 -25.42 -47.16 -5.41
C LYS A 5 -26.32 -45.91 -5.33
N SER A 6 -27.56 -46.07 -4.88
CA SER A 6 -28.48 -44.94 -4.68
C SER A 6 -28.07 -44.09 -3.48
N ILE A 7 -27.71 -44.72 -2.37
CA ILE A 7 -27.17 -44.03 -1.17
C ILE A 7 -25.90 -43.24 -1.50
N LEU A 8 -24.99 -43.83 -2.22
CA LEU A 8 -23.73 -43.14 -2.64
C LEU A 8 -24.04 -41.90 -3.49
N LYS A 9 -25.00 -41.98 -4.44
CA LYS A 9 -25.42 -40.82 -5.24
C LYS A 9 -26.00 -39.69 -4.37
N VAL A 10 -26.78 -40.01 -3.37
CA VAL A 10 -27.33 -39.02 -2.43
C VAL A 10 -26.22 -38.36 -1.60
N ILE A 11 -25.30 -39.17 -1.10
CA ILE A 11 -24.14 -38.63 -0.34
C ILE A 11 -23.31 -37.68 -1.21
N VAL A 12 -22.97 -38.06 -2.43
CA VAL A 12 -22.23 -37.22 -3.38
C VAL A 12 -22.99 -35.92 -3.69
N PHE A 13 -24.31 -36.02 -3.92
CA PHE A 13 -25.14 -34.85 -4.16
C PHE A 13 -25.16 -33.89 -2.98
N LEU A 14 -25.31 -34.40 -1.74
CA LEU A 14 -25.29 -33.59 -0.52
C LEU A 14 -23.91 -32.92 -0.32
N PHE A 15 -22.85 -33.67 -0.61
CA PHE A 15 -21.47 -33.13 -0.52
C PHE A 15 -21.25 -32.00 -1.53
N VAL A 16 -21.66 -32.16 -2.79
CA VAL A 16 -21.58 -31.13 -3.82
C VAL A 16 -22.43 -29.91 -3.44
N ALA A 17 -23.66 -30.14 -2.96
CA ALA A 17 -24.54 -29.06 -2.49
C ALA A 17 -23.91 -28.27 -1.33
N ALA A 18 -23.28 -28.95 -0.37
CA ALA A 18 -22.59 -28.30 0.73
C ALA A 18 -21.41 -27.44 0.24
N ILE A 19 -20.59 -27.94 -0.70
CA ILE A 19 -19.51 -27.17 -1.32
C ILE A 19 -20.07 -25.92 -2.02
N LEU A 20 -21.15 -26.05 -2.78
CA LEU A 20 -21.76 -24.91 -3.47
C LEU A 20 -22.27 -23.84 -2.49
N VAL A 21 -22.87 -24.23 -1.37
CA VAL A 21 -23.32 -23.30 -0.33
C VAL A 21 -22.14 -22.58 0.31
N ILE A 22 -21.08 -23.32 0.64
CA ILE A 22 -19.86 -22.74 1.24
C ILE A 22 -19.22 -21.75 0.26
N THR A 23 -19.02 -22.14 -1.00
CA THR A 23 -18.40 -21.27 -2.01
C THR A 23 -19.25 -20.03 -2.30
N ALA A 24 -20.58 -20.16 -2.36
CA ALA A 24 -21.48 -19.03 -2.50
C ALA A 24 -21.37 -18.07 -1.29
N GLY A 25 -21.33 -18.60 -0.08
CA GLY A 25 -21.13 -17.82 1.14
C GLY A 25 -19.80 -17.05 1.14
N MET A 26 -18.71 -17.71 0.71
CA MET A 26 -17.39 -17.07 0.56
C MET A 26 -17.42 -15.96 -0.50
N ALA A 27 -18.05 -16.20 -1.65
CA ALA A 27 -18.20 -15.20 -2.70
C ALA A 27 -18.97 -13.96 -2.23
N VAL A 28 -20.10 -14.17 -1.51
CA VAL A 28 -20.87 -13.05 -0.93
C VAL A 28 -20.04 -12.28 0.09
N LYS A 29 -19.24 -12.97 0.91
CA LYS A 29 -18.34 -12.31 1.87
C LYS A 29 -17.32 -11.42 1.15
N LEU A 30 -16.64 -11.96 0.14
CA LEU A 30 -15.65 -11.21 -0.67
C LEU A 30 -16.26 -9.98 -1.35
N LEU A 31 -17.46 -10.13 -1.93
CA LEU A 31 -18.16 -9.00 -2.56
C LEU A 31 -18.54 -7.91 -1.54
N LYS A 32 -18.93 -8.28 -0.33
CA LYS A 32 -19.22 -7.31 0.74
C LYS A 32 -17.95 -6.57 1.20
N GLU A 33 -16.83 -7.28 1.35
CA GLU A 33 -15.54 -6.69 1.70
C GLU A 33 -15.09 -5.72 0.60
N ASP A 34 -15.16 -6.11 -0.68
CA ASP A 34 -14.82 -5.28 -1.82
C ASP A 34 -15.68 -4.00 -1.88
N TYR A 35 -16.99 -4.12 -1.67
CA TYR A 35 -17.89 -2.97 -1.62
C TYR A 35 -17.62 -2.03 -0.44
N ALA A 36 -17.29 -2.57 0.74
CA ALA A 36 -16.96 -1.78 1.91
C ALA A 36 -15.66 -0.96 1.68
N GLU A 37 -14.66 -1.59 1.06
CA GLU A 37 -13.42 -0.92 0.67
C GLU A 37 -13.64 0.22 -0.32
N GLU A 38 -14.39 -0.04 -1.39
CA GLU A 38 -14.71 0.97 -2.39
C GLU A 38 -15.45 2.16 -1.76
N ARG A 39 -16.36 1.88 -0.85
CA ARG A 39 -17.09 2.92 -0.09
C ARG A 39 -16.13 3.74 0.77
N THR A 40 -15.24 3.09 1.53
CA THR A 40 -14.26 3.76 2.39
C THR A 40 -13.33 4.63 1.55
N PHE A 41 -12.84 4.12 0.42
CA PHE A 41 -12.02 4.87 -0.52
C PHE A 41 -12.75 6.10 -1.06
N ASN A 42 -13.98 5.93 -1.56
CA ASN A 42 -14.79 7.02 -2.10
C ASN A 42 -15.11 8.09 -1.03
N ASP A 43 -15.33 7.70 0.22
CA ASP A 43 -15.54 8.65 1.31
C ASP A 43 -14.26 9.44 1.62
N ILE A 44 -13.08 8.82 1.56
CA ILE A 44 -11.80 9.52 1.67
C ILE A 44 -11.64 10.51 0.52
N GLN A 45 -11.88 10.10 -0.74
CA GLN A 45 -11.77 10.99 -1.90
C GLN A 45 -12.68 12.21 -1.79
N LYS A 46 -13.92 12.05 -1.31
CA LYS A 46 -14.83 13.19 -1.05
C LYS A 46 -14.26 14.15 0.01
N VAL A 47 -13.53 13.65 1.01
CA VAL A 47 -12.86 14.51 1.99
C VAL A 47 -11.72 15.28 1.32
N VAL A 48 -10.97 14.63 0.44
CA VAL A 48 -9.88 15.24 -0.34
C VAL A 48 -10.40 16.36 -1.24
N GLU A 49 -11.41 16.07 -2.08
CA GLU A 49 -11.99 17.03 -3.03
C GLU A 49 -12.57 18.29 -2.37
N ARG A 50 -13.04 18.17 -1.12
CA ARG A 50 -13.65 19.26 -0.36
C ARG A 50 -12.67 20.03 0.53
N SER A 51 -11.37 19.72 0.46
CA SER A 51 -10.39 20.20 1.44
C SER A 51 -9.09 20.56 0.75
N ASP A 52 -8.94 21.80 0.28
CA ASP A 52 -7.70 22.24 -0.34
C ASP A 52 -6.50 22.29 0.66
N ASP A 53 -6.73 22.74 1.91
CA ASP A 53 -5.63 22.94 2.87
C ASP A 53 -5.74 22.14 4.19
N ASP A 54 -6.83 21.43 4.47
CA ASP A 54 -7.09 20.82 5.79
C ASP A 54 -7.41 19.30 5.76
N ILE A 55 -6.98 18.61 4.70
CA ILE A 55 -7.26 17.18 4.54
C ILE A 55 -6.73 16.35 5.72
N LEU A 56 -5.51 16.63 6.18
CA LEU A 56 -4.89 15.87 7.27
C LEU A 56 -5.62 16.05 8.60
N SER A 57 -6.06 17.26 8.92
CA SER A 57 -6.82 17.52 10.15
C SER A 57 -8.12 16.71 10.16
N LYS A 58 -8.83 16.66 9.03
CA LYS A 58 -10.08 15.89 8.91
C LYS A 58 -9.83 14.39 9.03
N LEU A 59 -8.80 13.87 8.35
CA LEU A 59 -8.44 12.47 8.44
C LEU A 59 -7.92 12.09 9.84
N LYS A 60 -7.14 12.94 10.50
CA LYS A 60 -6.67 12.73 11.87
C LYS A 60 -7.81 12.76 12.90
N LYS A 61 -8.88 13.53 12.67
CA LYS A 61 -10.09 13.48 13.49
C LYS A 61 -10.81 12.14 13.37
N ARG A 62 -10.77 11.51 12.16
CA ARG A 62 -11.33 10.18 11.92
C ARG A 62 -10.48 9.09 12.58
N ASN A 63 -9.15 9.18 12.45
CA ASN A 63 -8.21 8.28 13.10
C ASN A 63 -6.88 8.99 13.39
N SER A 64 -6.49 9.06 14.66
CA SER A 64 -5.26 9.71 15.11
C SER A 64 -3.97 9.05 14.60
N ASP A 65 -4.03 7.80 14.12
CA ASP A 65 -2.89 7.09 13.53
C ASP A 65 -2.57 7.57 12.10
N VAL A 66 -3.38 8.44 11.50
CA VAL A 66 -3.06 9.08 10.23
C VAL A 66 -1.86 10.01 10.43
N ILE A 67 -0.77 9.74 9.72
CA ILE A 67 0.46 10.54 9.79
C ILE A 67 0.68 11.41 8.55
N GLY A 68 0.05 11.07 7.44
CA GLY A 68 0.20 11.80 6.19
C GLY A 68 -0.81 11.40 5.13
N TYR A 69 -0.67 12.02 3.96
CA TYR A 69 -1.45 11.70 2.76
C TYR A 69 -0.52 11.58 1.55
N LEU A 70 -0.59 10.45 0.85
CA LEU A 70 0.24 10.11 -0.30
C LEU A 70 -0.56 10.20 -1.58
N GLU A 71 -0.01 10.88 -2.59
CA GLU A 71 -0.64 11.07 -3.90
C GLU A 71 0.40 10.92 -5.02
N ILE A 72 0.03 10.18 -6.06
CA ILE A 72 0.72 10.18 -7.36
C ILE A 72 -0.30 10.64 -8.40
N PRO A 73 -0.13 11.85 -8.98
CA PRO A 73 -1.10 12.41 -9.93
C PRO A 73 -1.35 11.49 -11.12
N ASP A 74 -2.57 11.51 -11.62
CA ASP A 74 -3.04 10.72 -12.77
C ASP A 74 -2.91 9.18 -12.56
N THR A 75 -2.90 8.74 -11.29
CA THR A 75 -2.94 7.33 -10.90
C THR A 75 -4.01 7.09 -9.83
N THR A 76 -4.24 5.81 -9.48
CA THR A 76 -5.14 5.44 -8.37
C THR A 76 -4.51 5.65 -6.99
N ILE A 77 -3.24 6.07 -6.90
CA ILE A 77 -2.55 6.26 -5.62
C ILE A 77 -2.89 7.62 -5.04
N SER A 78 -3.86 7.62 -4.11
CA SER A 78 -4.35 8.79 -3.39
C SER A 78 -4.92 8.30 -2.05
N TYR A 79 -4.04 8.13 -1.04
CA TYR A 79 -4.35 7.41 0.20
C TYR A 79 -3.82 8.12 1.44
N PRO A 80 -4.53 8.04 2.58
CA PRO A 80 -3.94 8.32 3.87
C PRO A 80 -2.81 7.33 4.15
N VAL A 81 -1.78 7.79 4.85
CA VAL A 81 -0.70 6.94 5.36
C VAL A 81 -0.84 6.86 6.87
N MET A 82 -0.88 5.64 7.36
CA MET A 82 -1.07 5.32 8.77
C MET A 82 0.25 5.01 9.45
N GLN A 83 0.33 5.14 10.77
CA GLN A 83 1.41 4.55 11.56
C GLN A 83 0.89 4.08 12.92
N SER A 84 1.06 2.79 13.21
CA SER A 84 0.82 2.22 14.53
C SER A 84 2.14 1.78 15.14
N LYS A 85 2.62 2.48 16.17
CA LYS A 85 3.89 2.17 16.84
C LYS A 85 3.80 0.91 17.72
N ASN A 86 2.63 0.67 18.30
CA ASN A 86 2.41 -0.43 19.24
C ASN A 86 2.04 -1.75 18.55
N ASN A 87 1.55 -1.69 17.31
CA ASN A 87 1.24 -2.84 16.47
C ASN A 87 1.73 -2.55 15.04
N PRO A 88 3.00 -2.85 14.73
CA PRO A 88 3.67 -2.40 13.50
C PRO A 88 2.93 -2.67 12.20
N ASP A 89 2.32 -3.86 12.08
CA ASP A 89 1.65 -4.31 10.86
C ASP A 89 0.11 -4.22 10.94
N PHE A 90 -0.42 -3.43 11.89
CA PHE A 90 -1.87 -3.32 12.10
C PHE A 90 -2.61 -2.96 10.80
N TYR A 91 -2.13 -1.94 10.09
CA TYR A 91 -2.77 -1.45 8.87
C TYR A 91 -2.50 -2.30 7.62
N LEU A 92 -1.72 -3.38 7.75
CA LEU A 92 -1.62 -4.38 6.69
C LEU A 92 -3.00 -5.01 6.38
N ASN A 93 -3.84 -5.18 7.42
CA ASN A 93 -5.15 -5.81 7.30
C ASN A 93 -6.28 -5.00 7.95
N HIS A 94 -6.13 -3.68 8.05
CA HIS A 94 -7.17 -2.79 8.61
C HIS A 94 -7.30 -1.51 7.79
N ASP A 95 -8.54 -1.05 7.67
CA ASP A 95 -8.87 0.23 7.05
C ASP A 95 -8.60 1.42 8.00
N ILE A 96 -8.87 2.64 7.51
CA ILE A 96 -8.73 3.87 8.31
C ILE A 96 -9.64 3.88 9.55
N ASP A 97 -10.76 3.17 9.54
CA ASP A 97 -11.69 3.06 10.67
C ASP A 97 -11.35 1.91 11.62
N ARG A 98 -10.19 1.27 11.42
CA ARG A 98 -9.70 0.11 12.18
C ARG A 98 -10.55 -1.15 12.02
N ASN A 99 -11.41 -1.22 10.99
CA ASN A 99 -12.09 -2.45 10.64
C ASN A 99 -11.13 -3.37 9.88
N TYR A 100 -11.37 -4.68 9.99
CA TYR A 100 -10.63 -5.62 9.14
C TYR A 100 -10.88 -5.32 7.67
N SER A 101 -9.80 -5.24 6.92
CA SER A 101 -9.77 -5.04 5.48
C SER A 101 -8.73 -5.94 4.84
N PHE A 102 -9.11 -6.69 3.83
CA PHE A 102 -8.16 -7.48 3.02
C PHE A 102 -7.17 -6.58 2.27
N TYR A 103 -7.59 -5.36 1.94
CA TYR A 103 -6.77 -4.39 1.21
C TYR A 103 -5.82 -3.60 2.12
N GLY A 104 -6.12 -3.53 3.41
CA GLY A 104 -5.39 -2.71 4.36
C GLY A 104 -5.40 -1.22 4.02
N THR A 105 -4.51 -0.47 4.61
CA THR A 105 -4.26 0.94 4.31
C THR A 105 -2.75 1.16 4.22
N PRO A 106 -2.22 1.98 3.30
CA PRO A 106 -0.80 2.29 3.27
C PRO A 106 -0.30 2.79 4.63
N TYR A 107 0.83 2.25 5.10
CA TYR A 107 1.35 2.57 6.42
C TYR A 107 2.87 2.73 6.45
N LEU A 108 3.31 3.67 7.27
CA LEU A 108 4.73 3.90 7.54
C LEU A 108 5.24 2.81 8.48
N SER A 109 6.42 2.28 8.18
CA SER A 109 7.13 1.35 9.06
C SER A 109 7.20 1.91 10.49
N ALA A 110 6.94 1.06 11.49
CA ALA A 110 7.05 1.47 12.89
C ALA A 110 8.49 1.83 13.31
N TYR A 111 9.48 1.38 12.54
CA TYR A 111 10.89 1.75 12.74
C TYR A 111 11.24 3.13 12.21
N CYS A 112 10.38 3.73 11.38
CA CYS A 112 10.58 5.06 10.86
C CYS A 112 10.05 6.13 11.84
N ASP A 113 10.81 7.21 11.96
CA ASP A 113 10.42 8.43 12.64
C ASP A 113 10.33 9.56 11.61
N LEU A 114 9.18 10.22 11.52
CA LEU A 114 8.94 11.27 10.53
C LEU A 114 9.93 12.44 10.60
N GLU A 115 10.53 12.67 11.77
CA GLU A 115 11.43 13.79 11.99
C GLU A 115 12.92 13.40 11.93
N LYS A 116 13.23 12.11 12.13
CA LYS A 116 14.62 11.67 12.28
C LYS A 116 15.11 10.73 11.19
N SER A 117 14.21 9.90 10.62
CA SER A 117 14.63 8.90 9.64
C SER A 117 15.01 9.53 8.29
N ASP A 118 16.15 9.15 7.73
CA ASP A 118 16.59 9.57 6.40
C ASP A 118 15.81 8.83 5.30
N ASN A 119 15.28 7.65 5.62
CA ASN A 119 14.43 6.86 4.73
C ASN A 119 13.08 6.54 5.39
N LEU A 120 12.00 7.03 4.80
CA LEU A 120 10.63 6.75 5.23
C LEU A 120 10.06 5.60 4.40
N ILE A 121 9.85 4.45 5.01
CA ILE A 121 9.41 3.23 4.34
C ILE A 121 7.90 3.10 4.49
N ILE A 122 7.16 3.31 3.40
CA ILE A 122 5.72 3.16 3.35
C ILE A 122 5.38 1.84 2.67
N TYR A 123 4.63 0.99 3.37
CA TYR A 123 4.12 -0.27 2.87
C TYR A 123 2.69 -0.13 2.35
N GLY A 124 2.33 -0.95 1.39
CA GLY A 124 0.96 -1.07 0.89
C GLY A 124 0.79 -2.33 0.06
N HIS A 125 -0.40 -2.91 0.07
CA HIS A 125 -0.69 -4.09 -0.73
C HIS A 125 -0.63 -3.81 -2.23
N ASN A 126 -0.07 -4.76 -2.97
CA ASN A 126 -0.17 -4.81 -4.41
C ASN A 126 -1.46 -5.56 -4.79
N ILE A 127 -2.53 -4.83 -5.02
CA ILE A 127 -3.85 -5.38 -5.35
C ILE A 127 -4.10 -5.33 -6.86
N ASN A 128 -4.63 -6.42 -7.40
CA ASN A 128 -5.04 -6.48 -8.79
C ASN A 128 -6.04 -5.35 -9.13
N GLY A 129 -6.00 -4.86 -10.37
CA GLY A 129 -6.81 -3.72 -10.79
C GLY A 129 -6.26 -2.36 -10.37
N GLY A 130 -4.99 -2.32 -9.90
CA GLY A 130 -4.30 -1.06 -9.59
C GLY A 130 -4.70 -0.42 -8.27
N ARG A 131 -5.48 -1.11 -7.42
CA ARG A 131 -5.84 -0.61 -6.08
C ARG A 131 -4.64 -0.68 -5.12
N MET A 132 -4.66 0.13 -4.08
CA MET A 132 -3.56 0.34 -3.14
C MET A 132 -2.26 0.63 -3.90
N PHE A 133 -1.17 -0.10 -3.67
CA PHE A 133 0.08 0.03 -4.42
C PHE A 133 0.15 -0.83 -5.67
N GLY A 134 -0.96 -1.45 -6.10
CA GLY A 134 -1.03 -2.19 -7.36
C GLY A 134 -0.68 -1.34 -8.59
N ALA A 135 -1.02 -0.05 -8.59
CA ALA A 135 -0.64 0.88 -9.66
C ALA A 135 0.87 1.05 -9.80
N LEU A 136 1.68 0.82 -8.74
CA LEU A 136 3.15 0.88 -8.83
C LEU A 136 3.74 -0.14 -9.80
N THR A 137 3.02 -1.23 -10.10
CA THR A 137 3.47 -2.22 -11.09
C THR A 137 3.60 -1.64 -12.50
N GLN A 138 2.88 -0.55 -12.81
CA GLN A 138 2.97 0.15 -14.08
C GLN A 138 4.32 0.85 -14.29
N TYR A 139 5.04 1.14 -13.22
CA TYR A 139 6.41 1.68 -13.30
C TYR A 139 7.44 0.71 -13.86
N LYS A 140 7.06 -0.54 -14.17
CA LYS A 140 7.90 -1.43 -14.99
C LYS A 140 8.02 -0.94 -16.44
N ASP A 141 7.08 -0.11 -16.89
CA ASP A 141 7.12 0.60 -18.17
C ASP A 141 7.77 1.98 -17.96
N GLU A 142 8.88 2.23 -18.65
CA GLU A 142 9.58 3.51 -18.56
C GLU A 142 8.73 4.68 -19.08
N GLY A 143 7.88 4.44 -20.09
CA GLY A 143 6.96 5.44 -20.62
C GLY A 143 5.91 5.88 -19.57
N PHE A 144 5.50 4.97 -18.69
CA PHE A 144 4.66 5.33 -17.55
C PHE A 144 5.43 6.19 -16.55
N TYR A 145 6.66 5.83 -16.20
CA TYR A 145 7.51 6.64 -15.33
C TYR A 145 7.70 8.06 -15.88
N GLN A 146 7.97 8.21 -17.18
CA GLN A 146 8.20 9.54 -17.79
C GLN A 146 7.02 10.50 -17.59
N LYS A 147 5.80 9.97 -17.46
CA LYS A 147 4.58 10.75 -17.20
C LYS A 147 4.29 10.97 -15.72
N HIS A 148 4.76 10.08 -14.83
CA HIS A 148 4.41 10.04 -13.41
C HIS A 148 5.64 10.09 -12.48
N LYS A 149 6.57 11.03 -12.74
CA LYS A 149 7.86 11.15 -12.00
C LYS A 149 7.71 11.65 -10.57
N LYS A 150 6.56 12.24 -10.24
CA LYS A 150 6.38 12.99 -9.00
C LYS A 150 5.45 12.27 -8.05
N ILE A 151 5.85 12.27 -6.78
CA ILE A 151 5.04 11.83 -5.65
C ILE A 151 4.80 13.04 -4.76
N TYR A 152 3.59 13.21 -4.27
CA TYR A 152 3.29 14.18 -3.24
C TYR A 152 3.00 13.47 -1.93
N PHE A 153 3.65 13.94 -0.89
CA PHE A 153 3.40 13.43 0.46
C PHE A 153 3.17 14.61 1.39
N THR A 154 1.99 14.66 1.99
CA THR A 154 1.57 15.70 2.91
C THR A 154 1.68 15.18 4.33
N ILE A 155 2.53 15.79 5.17
CA ILE A 155 2.69 15.52 6.62
C ILE A 155 2.21 16.70 7.44
N ARG A 156 2.77 17.87 7.21
CA ARG A 156 2.34 19.19 7.73
C ARG A 156 1.93 20.08 6.56
N GLU A 157 2.75 20.05 5.53
CA GLU A 157 2.56 20.71 4.24
C GLU A 157 2.77 19.71 3.10
N LYS A 158 2.27 20.00 1.91
CA LYS A 158 2.39 19.16 0.72
C LYS A 158 3.81 19.27 0.16
N SER A 159 4.61 18.22 0.38
CA SER A 159 5.96 18.12 -0.16
C SER A 159 5.98 17.32 -1.45
N LYS A 160 6.80 17.77 -2.42
CA LYS A 160 6.99 17.10 -3.70
C LYS A 160 8.28 16.27 -3.67
N TYR A 161 8.16 15.02 -4.06
CA TYR A 161 9.27 14.08 -4.22
C TYR A 161 9.41 13.69 -5.68
N GLU A 162 10.63 13.36 -6.08
CA GLU A 162 10.93 12.85 -7.41
C GLU A 162 11.43 11.42 -7.32
N ILE A 163 10.91 10.53 -8.19
CA ILE A 163 11.28 9.12 -8.21
C ILE A 163 12.67 9.01 -8.83
N PHE A 164 13.65 8.52 -8.08
CA PHE A 164 15.03 8.33 -8.55
C PHE A 164 15.38 6.87 -8.88
N ALA A 165 14.55 5.91 -8.45
CA ALA A 165 14.71 4.49 -8.76
C ALA A 165 13.37 3.76 -8.72
N VAL A 166 13.20 2.80 -9.62
CA VAL A 166 12.14 1.79 -9.58
C VAL A 166 12.81 0.43 -9.50
N ILE A 167 12.55 -0.30 -8.44
CA ILE A 167 13.15 -1.62 -8.20
C ILE A 167 12.09 -2.72 -8.12
N SER A 168 12.42 -3.89 -8.65
CA SER A 168 11.58 -5.09 -8.55
C SER A 168 12.46 -6.26 -8.12
N VAL A 169 12.66 -6.41 -6.81
CA VAL A 169 13.60 -7.37 -6.23
C VAL A 169 12.94 -8.19 -5.13
N ASN A 170 13.52 -9.35 -4.85
CA ASN A 170 13.17 -10.12 -3.68
C ASN A 170 13.71 -9.42 -2.42
N LYS A 171 12.88 -9.31 -1.38
CA LYS A 171 13.26 -8.67 -0.10
C LYS A 171 14.50 -9.28 0.56
N TYR A 172 14.80 -10.55 0.29
CA TYR A 172 15.99 -11.22 0.84
C TYR A 172 17.26 -10.91 0.04
N GLU A 173 17.13 -10.55 -1.22
CA GLU A 173 18.24 -10.16 -2.09
C GLU A 173 18.68 -8.73 -1.80
N PHE A 174 17.72 -7.81 -1.64
CA PHE A 174 17.98 -6.43 -1.24
C PHE A 174 17.12 -6.05 -0.04
N PRO A 175 17.65 -6.11 1.20
CA PRO A 175 16.92 -5.80 2.42
C PRO A 175 16.80 -4.28 2.67
N TYR A 176 16.16 -3.54 1.75
CA TYR A 176 16.00 -2.08 1.79
C TYR A 176 15.33 -1.56 3.06
N TRP A 177 14.48 -2.36 3.72
CA TRP A 177 13.77 -1.99 4.95
C TRP A 177 14.67 -1.85 6.18
N LYS A 178 15.93 -2.33 6.11
CA LYS A 178 16.91 -2.18 7.19
C LYS A 178 17.55 -0.81 7.20
N PHE A 179 17.52 -0.09 6.09
CA PHE A 179 18.06 1.25 5.99
C PHE A 179 16.97 2.27 6.33
N VAL A 180 16.98 2.76 7.56
CA VAL A 180 16.02 3.77 8.06
C VAL A 180 16.73 5.08 8.34
N MET A 181 17.98 5.02 8.83
CA MET A 181 18.83 6.15 9.18
C MET A 181 20.25 5.88 8.74
N ALA A 182 20.86 6.84 8.07
CA ALA A 182 22.26 6.82 7.73
C ALA A 182 23.13 7.21 8.93
N ARG A 183 24.29 6.62 9.05
CA ARG A 183 25.28 7.00 10.04
C ARG A 183 25.99 8.31 9.66
N ASP A 184 26.20 8.48 8.37
CA ASP A 184 26.85 9.63 7.73
C ASP A 184 26.50 9.68 6.23
N GLU A 185 27.05 10.65 5.50
CA GLU A 185 26.85 10.84 4.07
C GLU A 185 27.32 9.63 3.24
N ASN A 186 28.44 9.01 3.60
CA ASN A 186 28.94 7.84 2.88
C ASN A 186 28.00 6.65 2.99
N ASP A 187 27.47 6.38 4.18
CA ASP A 187 26.49 5.31 4.41
C ASP A 187 25.19 5.54 3.60
N TYR A 188 24.78 6.80 3.46
CA TYR A 188 23.64 7.18 2.63
C TYR A 188 23.94 6.96 1.15
N ASP A 189 25.08 7.40 0.67
CA ASP A 189 25.49 7.28 -0.73
C ASP A 189 25.66 5.81 -1.13
N GLU A 190 26.25 4.97 -0.28
CA GLU A 190 26.35 3.52 -0.50
C GLU A 190 24.96 2.88 -0.63
N PHE A 191 23.98 3.29 0.18
CA PHE A 191 22.61 2.82 0.06
C PHE A 191 21.96 3.27 -1.26
N VAL A 192 22.11 4.54 -1.63
CA VAL A 192 21.57 5.09 -2.88
C VAL A 192 22.19 4.37 -4.09
N ASP A 193 23.49 4.17 -4.11
CA ASP A 193 24.18 3.46 -5.19
C ASP A 193 23.65 2.03 -5.32
N LYS A 194 23.43 1.35 -4.21
CA LYS A 194 22.87 0.01 -4.19
C LYS A 194 21.43 -0.02 -4.71
N VAL A 195 20.60 0.95 -4.33
CA VAL A 195 19.24 1.11 -4.88
C VAL A 195 19.30 1.31 -6.40
N LYS A 196 20.21 2.13 -6.89
CA LYS A 196 20.39 2.40 -8.33
C LYS A 196 20.84 1.16 -9.11
N GLN A 197 21.68 0.31 -8.54
CA GLN A 197 22.08 -0.97 -9.16
C GLN A 197 20.91 -1.91 -9.42
N TYR A 198 19.86 -1.86 -8.58
CA TYR A 198 18.66 -2.66 -8.73
C TYR A 198 17.55 -1.93 -9.52
N SER A 199 17.77 -0.66 -9.92
CA SER A 199 16.78 0.08 -10.69
C SER A 199 16.57 -0.52 -12.07
N LEU A 200 15.31 -0.60 -12.49
CA LEU A 200 14.93 -1.16 -13.80
C LEU A 200 15.48 -0.34 -14.96
N TYR A 201 15.73 0.95 -14.74
CA TYR A 201 16.29 1.90 -15.72
C TYR A 201 16.95 3.08 -15.00
N ASP A 202 17.84 3.78 -15.69
CA ASP A 202 18.50 4.97 -15.12
C ASP A 202 17.61 6.21 -15.28
N MET A 203 17.37 6.90 -14.20
CA MET A 203 16.56 8.12 -14.16
C MET A 203 17.40 9.40 -14.17
N GLY A 204 18.74 9.29 -14.13
CA GLY A 204 19.65 10.43 -14.10
C GLY A 204 19.57 11.27 -12.83
N ILE A 205 18.91 10.78 -11.78
CA ILE A 205 18.71 11.51 -10.51
C ILE A 205 19.62 10.91 -9.44
N ILE A 206 20.32 11.76 -8.71
CA ILE A 206 21.15 11.38 -7.57
C ILE A 206 20.61 12.10 -6.34
N PRO A 207 19.94 11.39 -5.41
CA PRO A 207 19.51 11.95 -4.14
C PRO A 207 20.73 12.41 -3.33
N LYS A 208 20.58 13.50 -2.59
CA LYS A 208 21.64 14.02 -1.72
C LYS A 208 21.30 13.71 -0.26
N TYR A 209 22.32 13.42 0.52
CA TYR A 209 22.21 13.29 1.96
C TYR A 209 21.80 14.63 2.60
N GLY A 210 21.01 14.54 3.66
CA GLY A 210 20.51 15.69 4.40
C GLY A 210 19.07 16.02 4.10
N ARG A 211 18.36 16.44 5.14
CA ARG A 211 16.97 16.89 5.05
C ARG A 211 16.93 18.33 4.54
N LYS A 212 16.05 18.58 3.61
CA LYS A 212 15.66 19.94 3.23
C LYS A 212 14.37 20.35 3.92
#